data_ec971d753048d24304e7829a500cf580
#
_entry.id   ec971d753048d24304e7829a500cf580
#
_cell.length_a   1.000
_cell.length_b   1.000
_cell.length_c   1.000
_cell.angle_alpha   90.00
_cell.angle_beta   90.00
_cell.angle_gamma   90.00
#
_symmetry.space_group_name_H-M   'P 1'
#
loop_
_entity.id
_entity.type
_entity.pdbx_description
1 polymer ?
#
loop_
_entity_poly.entity_id
_entity_poly.type
_entity_poly.pdbx_seq_one_letter_code
_entity_poly.pdbx_strand_id
1 'polypeptide(L)'
;MQVTVRTILRLAMAIGKYEFPMELPENATLDQLLTRIEEVYGSKTRPFLRDVASTAQHPGLLFYRNHELITGENVLETALADGDIVYIASPAGGG
;
A
#
# COMPACT_ATOMS: atom_id res chain seq x y z
N MET A 1 -7.01 9.53 11.89
CA MET A 1 -6.10 10.21 10.94
C MET A 1 -6.45 9.84 9.51
N GLN A 2 -6.03 10.65 8.57
CA GLN A 2 -6.29 10.41 7.16
C GLN A 2 -4.98 10.33 6.39
N VAL A 3 -4.87 9.34 5.51
CA VAL A 3 -3.73 9.22 4.59
C VAL A 3 -4.27 9.19 3.16
N THR A 4 -3.43 9.54 2.20
CA THR A 4 -3.76 9.45 0.78
C THR A 4 -3.00 8.26 0.19
N VAL A 5 -3.72 7.38 -0.50
CA VAL A 5 -3.12 6.22 -1.14
C VAL A 5 -3.05 6.49 -2.65
N ARG A 6 -1.89 6.22 -3.24
CA ARG A 6 -1.68 6.27 -4.68
C ARG A 6 -1.30 4.88 -5.16
N THR A 7 -1.93 4.44 -6.22
CA THR A 7 -1.72 3.09 -6.74
C THR A 7 -1.43 3.13 -8.24
N ILE A 8 -1.00 1.99 -8.75
CA ILE A 8 -0.74 1.83 -10.18
C ILE A 8 -1.53 0.67 -10.75
N LEU A 9 -1.75 0.74 -12.04
CA LEU A 9 -2.31 -0.28 -12.93
C LEU A 9 -3.27 -1.29 -12.28
N ARG A 10 -2.80 -2.50 -11.93
CA ARG A 10 -3.69 -3.57 -11.50
C ARG A 10 -4.52 -3.23 -10.28
N LEU A 11 -3.89 -2.65 -9.27
CA LEU A 11 -4.60 -2.26 -8.06
C LEU A 11 -5.57 -1.11 -8.36
N ALA A 12 -5.12 -0.15 -9.16
CA ALA A 12 -5.97 0.96 -9.56
C ALA A 12 -7.19 0.47 -10.33
N MET A 13 -7.01 -0.51 -11.20
CA MET A 13 -8.13 -1.10 -11.94
C MET A 13 -9.10 -1.83 -11.02
N ALA A 14 -8.58 -2.56 -10.04
CA ALA A 14 -9.42 -3.29 -9.09
C ALA A 14 -10.23 -2.35 -8.22
N ILE A 15 -9.67 -1.20 -7.86
CA ILE A 15 -10.31 -0.20 -7.00
C ILE A 15 -11.16 0.77 -7.81
N GLY A 16 -10.75 1.07 -9.03
CA GLY A 16 -11.39 2.06 -9.89
C GLY A 16 -10.83 3.46 -9.73
N LYS A 17 -9.71 3.60 -9.01
CA LYS A 17 -9.08 4.90 -8.74
C LYS A 17 -7.58 4.74 -8.63
N TYR A 18 -6.83 5.76 -9.07
CA TYR A 18 -5.39 5.81 -8.87
C TYR A 18 -5.00 6.47 -7.55
N GLU A 19 -5.88 7.29 -7.01
CA GLU A 19 -5.62 8.01 -5.77
C GLU A 19 -6.91 8.12 -4.97
N PHE A 20 -6.82 7.86 -3.66
CA PHE A 20 -7.99 7.92 -2.80
C PHE A 20 -7.56 8.14 -1.35
N PRO A 21 -8.42 8.79 -0.54
CA PRO A 21 -8.16 8.95 0.88
C PRO A 21 -8.57 7.71 1.67
N MET A 22 -7.90 7.47 2.79
CA MET A 22 -8.28 6.41 3.72
C MET A 22 -8.22 6.93 5.15
N GLU A 23 -9.28 6.67 5.90
CA GLU A 23 -9.32 6.97 7.33
C GLU A 23 -8.76 5.81 8.12
N LEU A 24 -7.87 6.11 9.06
CA LEU A 24 -7.21 5.11 9.90
C LEU A 24 -7.17 5.60 11.34
N PRO A 25 -7.10 4.67 12.33
CA PRO A 25 -6.85 5.08 13.70
C PRO A 25 -5.45 5.68 13.84
N GLU A 26 -5.24 6.44 14.91
CA GLU A 26 -3.93 7.01 15.22
C GLU A 26 -2.90 5.89 15.34
N ASN A 27 -1.70 6.15 14.87
CA ASN A 27 -0.57 5.21 14.91
C ASN A 27 -0.79 3.93 14.11
N ALA A 28 -1.74 3.94 13.16
CA ALA A 28 -1.95 2.78 12.31
C ALA A 28 -0.69 2.47 11.50
N THR A 29 -0.48 1.19 11.24
CA THR A 29 0.66 0.72 10.46
C THR A 29 0.28 0.55 8.99
N LEU A 30 1.29 0.34 8.16
CA LEU A 30 1.07 0.02 6.76
C LEU A 30 0.18 -1.23 6.61
N ASP A 31 0.40 -2.25 7.45
CA ASP A 31 -0.44 -3.45 7.42
C ASP A 31 -1.91 -3.11 7.68
N GLN A 32 -2.18 -2.25 8.64
CA GLN A 32 -3.55 -1.83 8.94
C GLN A 32 -4.16 -1.05 7.78
N LEU A 33 -3.35 -0.26 7.07
CA LEU A 33 -3.82 0.43 5.87
C LEU A 33 -4.25 -0.57 4.80
N LEU A 34 -3.43 -1.60 4.53
CA LEU A 34 -3.76 -2.60 3.53
C LEU A 34 -5.03 -3.36 3.90
N THR A 35 -5.17 -3.72 5.18
CA THR A 35 -6.38 -4.36 5.68
C THR A 35 -7.60 -3.48 5.47
N ARG A 36 -7.47 -2.18 5.74
CA ARG A 36 -8.57 -1.24 5.58
C ARG A 36 -8.98 -1.08 4.11
N ILE A 37 -8.01 -1.04 3.21
CA ILE A 37 -8.29 -0.98 1.77
C ILE A 37 -9.11 -2.20 1.36
N GLU A 38 -8.71 -3.37 1.82
CA GLU A 38 -9.42 -4.61 1.52
C GLU A 38 -10.84 -4.59 2.06
N GLU A 39 -11.04 -4.07 3.27
CA GLU A 39 -12.37 -3.96 3.86
C GLU A 39 -13.28 -3.03 3.04
N VAL A 40 -12.76 -1.91 2.57
CA VAL A 40 -13.55 -0.92 1.85
C VAL A 40 -13.81 -1.32 0.41
N TYR A 41 -12.80 -1.84 -0.27
CA TYR A 41 -12.88 -2.12 -1.71
C TYR A 41 -13.09 -3.59 -2.06
N GLY A 42 -13.03 -4.47 -1.07
CA GLY A 42 -13.34 -5.88 -1.25
C GLY A 42 -12.13 -6.79 -1.36
N SER A 43 -12.37 -8.08 -1.17
CA SER A 43 -11.32 -9.09 -1.20
C SER A 43 -10.63 -9.22 -2.56
N LYS A 44 -11.24 -8.70 -3.61
CA LYS A 44 -10.63 -8.68 -4.94
C LYS A 44 -9.31 -7.90 -4.98
N THR A 45 -9.08 -7.03 -4.01
CA THR A 45 -7.85 -6.24 -3.94
C THR A 45 -6.68 -7.01 -3.31
N ARG A 46 -6.96 -8.09 -2.58
CA ARG A 46 -5.95 -8.82 -1.82
C ARG A 46 -4.74 -9.26 -2.64
N PRO A 47 -4.91 -9.85 -3.85
CA PRO A 47 -3.75 -10.28 -4.64
C PRO A 47 -2.80 -9.14 -5.00
N PHE A 48 -3.30 -7.90 -5.01
CA PHE A 48 -2.50 -6.73 -5.39
C PHE A 48 -1.99 -5.95 -4.19
N LEU A 49 -2.34 -6.38 -2.97
CA LEU A 49 -1.93 -5.70 -1.74
C LEU A 49 -0.97 -6.53 -0.91
N ARG A 50 -1.04 -7.85 -1.02
CA ARG A 50 -0.31 -8.74 -0.12
C ARG A 50 0.88 -9.43 -0.78
N ASP A 51 1.22 -9.06 -2.01
CA ASP A 51 2.39 -9.60 -2.69
C ASP A 51 3.63 -8.80 -2.28
N VAL A 52 3.97 -8.91 -1.00
CA VAL A 52 5.11 -8.18 -0.44
C VAL A 52 6.41 -8.91 -0.78
N ALA A 53 7.47 -8.16 -1.04
CA ALA A 53 8.76 -8.73 -1.38
C ALA A 53 9.22 -9.72 -0.31
N SER A 54 9.54 -10.93 -0.73
CA SER A 54 9.97 -11.97 0.18
C SER A 54 11.34 -12.55 -0.19
N THR A 55 11.73 -12.44 -1.46
CA THR A 55 13.01 -12.94 -1.93
C THR A 55 13.59 -12.03 -3.00
N ALA A 56 14.86 -12.20 -3.29
CA ALA A 56 15.51 -11.46 -4.36
C ALA A 56 14.93 -11.82 -5.73
N GLN A 57 14.45 -13.04 -5.88
CA GLN A 57 13.87 -13.53 -7.13
C GLN A 57 12.42 -13.07 -7.32
N HIS A 58 11.78 -12.70 -6.21
CA HIS A 58 10.39 -12.26 -6.23
C HIS A 58 10.25 -11.00 -5.38
N PRO A 59 10.57 -9.84 -5.94
CA PRO A 59 10.62 -8.61 -5.15
C PRO A 59 9.28 -8.13 -4.60
N GLY A 60 8.16 -8.55 -5.18
CA GLY A 60 6.86 -8.15 -4.63
C GLY A 60 6.57 -6.66 -4.79
N LEU A 61 5.69 -6.16 -3.94
CA LEU A 61 5.29 -4.75 -3.98
C LEU A 61 6.30 -3.85 -3.29
N LEU A 62 6.37 -2.61 -3.79
CA LEU A 62 7.16 -1.54 -3.17
C LEU A 62 6.20 -0.53 -2.55
N PHE A 63 6.56 -0.04 -1.37
CA PHE A 63 5.76 0.96 -0.66
C PHE A 63 6.60 2.20 -0.41
N TYR A 64 6.04 3.36 -0.75
CA TYR A 64 6.69 4.64 -0.49
C TYR A 64 5.84 5.43 0.49
N ARG A 65 6.47 6.15 1.39
CA ARG A 65 5.80 7.08 2.29
C ARG A 65 6.41 8.46 2.05
N ASN A 66 5.59 9.39 1.59
CA ASN A 66 6.02 10.75 1.29
C ASN A 66 7.27 10.78 0.41
N HIS A 67 7.24 10.00 -0.67
CA HIS A 67 8.31 9.90 -1.68
C HIS A 67 9.55 9.13 -1.24
N GLU A 68 9.56 8.56 -0.04
CA GLU A 68 10.67 7.75 0.42
C GLU A 68 10.28 6.27 0.44
N LEU A 69 11.15 5.43 -0.14
CA LEU A 69 10.94 3.99 -0.15
C LEU A 69 11.01 3.46 1.29
N ILE A 70 9.99 2.71 1.68
CA ILE A 70 9.97 2.04 2.98
C ILE A 70 10.82 0.77 2.84
N THR A 71 11.87 0.68 3.63
CA THR A 71 12.83 -0.43 3.57
C THR A 71 12.95 -1.13 4.90
N GLY A 72 13.63 -2.30 4.89
CA GLY A 72 13.87 -3.07 6.10
C GLY A 72 13.06 -4.33 6.16
N GLU A 73 13.19 -5.06 7.25
CA GLU A 73 12.54 -6.35 7.42
C GLU A 73 11.06 -6.25 7.78
N ASN A 74 10.70 -5.15 8.43
CA ASN A 74 9.35 -4.98 8.98
C ASN A 74 8.58 -3.86 8.27
N VAL A 75 8.58 -3.88 6.95
CA VAL A 75 7.92 -2.85 6.13
C VAL A 75 6.46 -2.65 6.56
N LEU A 76 5.73 -3.74 6.76
CA LEU A 76 4.31 -3.67 7.11
C LEU A 76 4.05 -3.11 8.51
N GLU A 77 5.06 -3.07 9.37
CA GLU A 77 4.93 -2.52 10.72
C GLU A 77 5.23 -1.03 10.77
N THR A 78 5.54 -0.41 9.63
CA THR A 78 5.82 1.02 9.58
C THR A 78 4.61 1.81 10.02
N ALA A 79 4.77 2.65 11.04
CA ALA A 79 3.71 3.51 11.53
C ALA A 79 3.48 4.68 10.57
N LEU A 80 2.22 4.99 10.31
CA LEU A 80 1.85 6.09 9.44
C LEU A 80 1.43 7.30 10.28
N ALA A 81 1.44 8.47 9.67
CA ALA A 81 1.04 9.70 10.31
C ALA A 81 -0.04 10.40 9.50
N ASP A 82 -0.81 11.25 10.17
CA ASP A 82 -1.86 12.00 9.50
C ASP A 82 -1.25 12.83 8.37
N GLY A 83 -1.90 12.77 7.20
CA GLY A 83 -1.44 13.49 6.03
C GLY A 83 -0.41 12.77 5.20
N ASP A 84 0.03 11.58 5.61
CA ASP A 84 0.99 10.81 4.81
C ASP A 84 0.40 10.45 3.44
N ILE A 85 1.30 10.40 2.45
CA ILE A 85 0.97 9.90 1.11
C ILE A 85 1.67 8.57 0.96
N VAL A 86 0.89 7.50 0.77
CA VAL A 86 1.42 6.15 0.62
C VAL A 86 1.26 5.72 -0.83
N TYR A 87 2.37 5.42 -1.47
CA TYR A 87 2.39 4.97 -2.86
C TYR A 87 2.64 3.46 -2.89
N ILE A 88 1.78 2.73 -3.56
CA ILE A 88 1.91 1.28 -3.71
C ILE A 88 2.29 1.00 -5.16
N ALA A 89 3.47 0.45 -5.37
CA ALA A 89 4.04 0.27 -6.69
C ALA A 89 4.50 -1.17 -6.93
N SER A 90 4.64 -1.52 -8.20
CA SER A 90 5.21 -2.80 -8.61
C SER A 90 6.64 -2.57 -9.08
N PRO A 91 7.60 -3.36 -8.60
CA PRO A 91 8.99 -3.20 -9.02
C PRO A 91 9.22 -3.51 -10.50
N ALA A 92 8.34 -4.32 -11.09
CA ALA A 92 8.47 -4.67 -12.50
C ALA A 92 8.04 -3.54 -13.43
N GLY A 93 7.51 -2.44 -12.89
CA GLY A 93 7.07 -1.32 -13.72
C GLY A 93 5.91 -1.64 -14.63
N GLY A 94 5.54 -2.88 -14.72
CA GLY A 94 4.43 -3.33 -15.53
C GLY A 94 3.21 -3.67 -14.69
N GLY A 95 3.35 -3.36 -13.46
CA GLY A 95 2.36 -3.52 -12.44
C GLY A 95 1.09 -4.28 -12.68
#